data_9bef6ebf8e0c799e694f1bc22d419d72
#
_entry.id   9bef6ebf8e0c799e694f1bc22d419d72
#
_cell.length_a   1.000
_cell.length_b   1.000
_cell.length_c   1.000
_cell.angle_alpha   90.00
_cell.angle_beta   90.00
_cell.angle_gamma   90.00
#
_symmetry.space_group_name_H-M   'P 1'
#
loop_
_entity.id
_entity.type
_entity.pdbx_description
1 polymer ?
#
loop_
_entity_poly.entity_id
_entity_poly.type
_entity_poly.pdbx_seq_one_letter_code
_entity_poly.pdbx_strand_id
1 'polypeptide(L)'
;MDLKQTKAAVEAMLFAHAEPVTAERLAGVLGVEEDAVSRLLLSLRDDYEAEDRGLVLLQLEDRWQLATKTAYAPYIKDIMDTRRNTPLSPAALEVLAIIAYNQPVSRSFIEQVRGVDSSSTVQTLVQK
;
A
#
# COMPACT_ATOMS: atom_id res chain seq x y z
N MET A 1 -9.40 22.19 -7.38
CA MET A 1 -10.02 21.15 -6.52
C MET A 1 -10.31 21.74 -5.16
N ASP A 2 -11.45 21.41 -4.59
CA ASP A 2 -11.71 21.79 -3.20
C ASP A 2 -10.99 20.83 -2.24
N LEU A 3 -11.16 21.07 -0.95
CA LEU A 3 -10.45 20.31 0.08
C LEU A 3 -10.82 18.83 0.06
N LYS A 4 -12.09 18.50 -0.14
CA LYS A 4 -12.56 17.12 -0.23
C LYS A 4 -11.97 16.41 -1.44
N GLN A 5 -11.94 17.09 -2.57
CA GLN A 5 -11.38 16.52 -3.79
C GLN A 5 -9.88 16.31 -3.66
N THR A 6 -9.18 17.25 -3.03
CA THR A 6 -7.74 17.09 -2.79
C THR A 6 -7.46 15.91 -1.88
N LYS A 7 -8.25 15.75 -0.82
CA LYS A 7 -8.13 14.62 0.09
C LYS A 7 -8.36 13.29 -0.64
N ALA A 8 -9.39 13.24 -1.49
CA ALA A 8 -9.68 12.06 -2.28
C ALA A 8 -8.55 11.75 -3.27
N ALA A 9 -7.96 12.79 -3.87
CA ALA A 9 -6.83 12.62 -4.78
C ALA A 9 -5.62 12.05 -4.06
N VAL A 10 -5.34 12.54 -2.84
CA VAL A 10 -4.23 12.02 -2.03
C VAL A 10 -4.46 10.55 -1.73
N GLU A 11 -5.66 10.18 -1.33
CA GLU A 11 -5.99 8.77 -1.08
C GLU A 11 -5.80 7.91 -2.33
N ALA A 12 -6.28 8.38 -3.47
CA ALA A 12 -6.14 7.65 -4.72
C ALA A 12 -4.68 7.46 -5.11
N MET A 13 -3.87 8.49 -4.91
CA MET A 13 -2.44 8.43 -5.22
C MET A 13 -1.71 7.45 -4.30
N LEU A 14 -2.05 7.46 -3.03
CA LEU A 14 -1.48 6.51 -2.07
C LEU A 14 -1.79 5.07 -2.46
N PHE A 15 -3.03 4.81 -2.85
CA PHE A 15 -3.44 3.48 -3.26
C PHE A 15 -2.73 3.05 -4.54
N ALA A 16 -2.72 3.93 -5.54
CA ALA A 16 -2.16 3.61 -6.85
C ALA A 16 -0.64 3.48 -6.82
N HIS A 17 0.03 4.33 -6.03
CA HIS A 17 1.48 4.32 -5.95
C HIS A 17 2.01 3.09 -5.24
N ALA A 18 1.33 2.69 -4.17
CA ALA A 18 1.60 1.47 -3.41
C ALA A 18 2.93 1.42 -2.66
N GLU A 19 3.82 2.36 -2.88
CA GLU A 19 5.10 2.47 -2.17
C GLU A 19 5.06 3.64 -1.19
N PRO A 20 5.87 3.64 -0.14
CA PRO A 20 5.93 4.80 0.75
C PRO A 20 6.28 6.07 -0.03
N VAL A 21 5.57 7.15 0.24
CA VAL A 21 5.73 8.39 -0.49
C VAL A 21 5.67 9.56 0.50
N THR A 22 6.43 10.62 0.20
CA THR A 22 6.47 11.82 1.04
C THR A 22 5.30 12.75 0.76
N ALA A 23 4.92 13.55 1.75
CA ALA A 23 3.94 14.62 1.55
C ALA A 23 4.43 15.62 0.51
N GLU A 24 5.74 15.90 0.48
CA GLU A 24 6.35 16.78 -0.50
C GLU A 24 6.08 16.31 -1.93
N ARG A 25 6.27 15.01 -2.17
CA ARG A 25 6.05 14.44 -3.50
C ARG A 25 4.59 14.54 -3.90
N LEU A 26 3.68 14.20 -2.99
CA LEU A 26 2.25 14.29 -3.25
C LEU A 26 1.85 15.73 -3.55
N ALA A 27 2.34 16.66 -2.76
CA ALA A 27 2.06 18.09 -2.94
C ALA A 27 2.58 18.58 -4.28
N GLY A 28 3.78 18.15 -4.67
CA GLY A 28 4.37 18.52 -5.95
C GLY A 28 3.53 18.07 -7.13
N VAL A 29 3.02 16.84 -7.09
CA VAL A 29 2.18 16.32 -8.17
C VAL A 29 0.85 17.06 -8.23
N LEU A 30 0.26 17.38 -7.07
CA LEU A 30 -1.03 18.05 -7.02
C LEU A 30 -0.94 19.56 -7.23
N GLY A 31 0.26 20.14 -7.12
CA GLY A 31 0.44 21.58 -7.23
C GLY A 31 -0.12 22.34 -6.05
N VAL A 32 -0.05 21.74 -4.86
CA VAL A 32 -0.53 22.38 -3.63
C VAL A 32 0.59 22.46 -2.60
N GLU A 33 0.34 23.17 -1.50
CA GLU A 33 1.34 23.31 -0.44
C GLU A 33 1.54 21.98 0.31
N GLU A 34 2.78 21.70 0.69
CA GLU A 34 3.10 20.52 1.45
C GLU A 34 2.35 20.45 2.78
N ASP A 35 2.24 21.60 3.48
CA ASP A 35 1.52 21.66 4.74
C ASP A 35 0.06 21.25 4.59
N ALA A 36 -0.56 21.63 3.48
CA ALA A 36 -1.94 21.25 3.19
C ALA A 36 -2.07 19.74 3.04
N VAL A 37 -1.14 19.13 2.30
CA VAL A 37 -1.13 17.67 2.12
C VAL A 37 -0.86 16.98 3.44
N SER A 38 0.06 17.48 4.23
CA SER A 38 0.37 16.88 5.54
C SER A 38 -0.87 16.84 6.44
N ARG A 39 -1.65 17.91 6.45
CA ARG A 39 -2.90 17.96 7.22
C ARG A 39 -3.94 16.98 6.68
N LEU A 40 -4.01 16.86 5.36
CA LEU A 40 -4.94 15.91 4.74
C LEU A 40 -4.54 14.46 5.04
N LEU A 41 -3.24 14.17 5.09
CA LEU A 41 -2.75 12.84 5.45
C LEU A 41 -3.13 12.49 6.89
N LEU A 42 -2.98 13.45 7.82
CA LEU A 42 -3.39 13.24 9.20
C LEU A 42 -4.90 12.98 9.30
N SER A 43 -5.67 13.73 8.53
CA SER A 43 -7.13 13.55 8.48
C SER A 43 -7.50 12.19 7.93
N LEU A 44 -6.84 11.73 6.88
CA LEU A 44 -7.05 10.39 6.32
C LEU A 44 -6.69 9.31 7.33
N ARG A 45 -5.57 9.47 8.02
CA ARG A 45 -5.16 8.52 9.04
C ARG A 45 -6.23 8.38 10.12
N ASP A 46 -6.75 9.50 10.58
CA ASP A 46 -7.78 9.50 11.61
C ASP A 46 -9.08 8.85 11.11
N ASP A 47 -9.43 9.08 9.84
CA ASP A 47 -10.61 8.44 9.25
C ASP A 47 -10.48 6.92 9.27
N TYR A 48 -9.31 6.40 8.90
CA TYR A 48 -9.09 4.96 8.88
C TYR A 48 -9.06 4.38 10.29
N GLU A 49 -8.57 5.13 11.26
CA GLU A 49 -8.54 4.68 12.65
C GLU A 49 -9.91 4.72 13.32
N ALA A 50 -10.73 5.73 12.99
CA ALA A 50 -12.03 5.94 13.61
C ALA A 50 -13.09 4.94 13.13
N GLU A 51 -12.91 4.37 11.94
CA GLU A 51 -13.85 3.43 11.36
C GLU A 51 -13.30 2.01 11.40
N ASP A 52 -14.20 1.02 11.43
CA ASP A 52 -13.79 -0.38 11.36
C ASP A 52 -13.44 -0.76 9.92
N ARG A 53 -12.31 -0.26 9.46
CA ARG A 53 -11.83 -0.52 8.11
C ARG A 53 -10.71 -1.55 8.13
N GLY A 54 -10.52 -2.20 6.99
CA GLY A 54 -9.42 -3.16 6.83
C GLY A 54 -8.08 -2.52 6.57
N LEU A 55 -8.06 -1.22 6.27
CA LEU A 55 -6.83 -0.51 5.92
C LEU A 55 -6.42 0.45 7.03
N VAL A 56 -5.14 0.79 7.01
CA VAL A 56 -4.56 1.78 7.90
C VAL A 56 -3.58 2.63 7.09
N LEU A 57 -3.45 3.90 7.45
CA LEU A 57 -2.47 4.78 6.83
C LEU A 57 -1.27 4.89 7.78
N LEU A 58 -0.14 4.34 7.34
CA LEU A 58 1.08 4.32 8.14
C LEU A 58 1.96 5.50 7.79
N GLN A 59 2.59 6.06 8.82
CA GLN A 59 3.65 7.05 8.65
C GLN A 59 4.97 6.37 8.99
N LEU A 60 5.86 6.30 7.99
CA LEU A 60 7.17 5.68 8.10
C LEU A 60 8.20 6.79 7.95
N GLU A 61 8.58 7.40 9.07
CA GLU A 61 9.42 8.59 9.10
C GLU A 61 8.73 9.75 8.40
N ASP A 62 9.24 10.20 7.25
CA ASP A 62 8.63 11.27 6.45
C ASP A 62 7.76 10.73 5.31
N ARG A 63 7.51 9.43 5.27
CA ARG A 63 6.78 8.79 4.18
C ARG A 63 5.49 8.19 4.69
N TRP A 64 4.54 8.04 3.77
CA TRP A 64 3.21 7.55 4.08
C TRP A 64 2.87 6.39 3.16
N GLN A 65 2.16 5.40 3.69
CA GLN A 65 1.78 4.23 2.93
C GLN A 65 0.47 3.67 3.46
N LEU A 66 -0.44 3.31 2.55
CA LEU A 66 -1.61 2.53 2.92
C LEU A 66 -1.19 1.08 3.15
N ALA A 67 -1.72 0.46 4.18
CA ALA A 67 -1.42 -0.92 4.52
C ALA A 67 -2.69 -1.59 5.04
N THR A 68 -2.66 -2.92 5.13
CA THR A 68 -3.74 -3.65 5.77
C THR A 68 -3.51 -3.71 7.27
N LYS A 69 -4.59 -3.77 8.03
CA LYS A 69 -4.47 -3.97 9.47
C LYS A 69 -4.02 -5.39 9.75
N THR A 70 -3.10 -5.55 10.69
CA THR A 70 -2.50 -6.84 11.01
C THR A 70 -3.53 -7.86 11.47
N ALA A 71 -4.63 -7.40 12.04
CA ALA A 71 -5.71 -8.29 12.48
C ALA A 71 -6.27 -9.15 11.34
N TYR A 72 -6.13 -8.70 10.10
CA TYR A 72 -6.70 -9.40 8.94
C TYR A 72 -5.66 -10.15 8.11
N ALA A 73 -4.43 -10.21 8.58
CA ALA A 73 -3.35 -10.91 7.88
C ALA A 73 -3.69 -12.37 7.55
N PRO A 74 -4.30 -13.16 8.46
CA PRO A 74 -4.65 -14.55 8.13
C PRO A 74 -5.60 -14.66 6.95
N TYR A 75 -6.57 -13.76 6.85
CA TYR A 75 -7.53 -13.78 5.74
C TYR A 75 -6.88 -13.41 4.42
N ILE A 76 -5.95 -12.46 4.45
CA ILE A 76 -5.21 -12.06 3.27
C ILE A 76 -4.35 -13.21 2.77
N LYS A 77 -3.67 -13.87 3.68
CA LYS A 77 -2.86 -15.04 3.35
C LYS A 77 -3.71 -16.13 2.71
N ASP A 78 -4.87 -16.42 3.29
CA ASP A 78 -5.74 -17.47 2.79
C ASP A 78 -6.25 -17.17 1.39
N ILE A 79 -6.68 -15.93 1.12
CA ILE A 79 -7.18 -15.58 -0.21
C ILE A 79 -6.08 -15.63 -1.26
N MET A 80 -4.84 -15.37 -0.87
CA MET A 80 -3.71 -15.50 -1.77
C MET A 80 -3.36 -16.96 -2.01
N ASP A 81 -3.40 -17.80 -0.97
CA ASP A 81 -3.04 -19.21 -1.06
C ASP A 81 -4.08 -20.04 -1.80
N THR A 82 -5.36 -19.77 -1.56
CA THR A 82 -6.45 -20.58 -2.13
C THR A 82 -6.59 -20.44 -3.63
N ARG A 83 -5.88 -19.52 -4.23
CA ARG A 83 -5.91 -19.32 -5.68
C ARG A 83 -5.09 -20.36 -6.43
N ARG A 84 -4.34 -21.20 -5.73
CA ARG A 84 -3.42 -22.13 -6.32
C ARG A 84 -3.54 -23.49 -5.67
N ASN A 85 -3.35 -24.49 -6.49
CA ASN A 85 -3.31 -25.87 -6.02
C ASN A 85 -1.88 -26.39 -5.91
N THR A 86 -0.89 -25.56 -6.19
CA THR A 86 0.52 -25.94 -6.12
C THR A 86 1.22 -25.16 -5.01
N PRO A 87 2.21 -25.76 -4.34
CA PRO A 87 2.97 -25.04 -3.32
C PRO A 87 3.68 -23.84 -3.91
N LEU A 88 3.80 -22.80 -3.11
CA LEU A 88 4.55 -21.61 -3.51
C LEU A 88 6.05 -21.90 -3.45
N SER A 89 6.78 -21.32 -4.40
CA SER A 89 8.23 -21.31 -4.30
C SER A 89 8.67 -20.46 -3.12
N PRO A 90 9.89 -20.63 -2.61
CA PRO A 90 10.38 -19.76 -1.54
C PRO A 90 10.28 -18.27 -1.88
N ALA A 91 10.56 -17.91 -3.12
CA ALA A 91 10.44 -16.52 -3.56
C ALA A 91 8.99 -16.04 -3.51
N ALA A 92 8.05 -16.88 -3.95
CA ALA A 92 6.63 -16.52 -3.93
C ALA A 92 6.12 -16.38 -2.50
N LEU A 93 6.55 -17.23 -1.58
CA LEU A 93 6.18 -17.12 -0.17
C LEU A 93 6.69 -15.82 0.46
N GLU A 94 7.89 -15.42 0.10
CA GLU A 94 8.47 -14.20 0.60
C GLU A 94 7.72 -12.96 0.08
N VAL A 95 7.37 -12.97 -1.21
CA VAL A 95 6.57 -11.90 -1.80
C VAL A 95 5.19 -11.86 -1.16
N LEU A 96 4.57 -12.99 -0.93
CA LEU A 96 3.26 -13.07 -0.27
C LEU A 96 3.31 -12.45 1.12
N ALA A 97 4.36 -12.72 1.89
CA ALA A 97 4.51 -12.14 3.21
C ALA A 97 4.60 -10.61 3.15
N ILE A 98 5.33 -10.07 2.18
CA ILE A 98 5.43 -8.63 1.99
C ILE A 98 4.05 -8.05 1.66
N ILE A 99 3.34 -8.67 0.74
CA ILE A 99 2.01 -8.22 0.35
C ILE A 99 1.05 -8.25 1.55
N ALA A 100 1.11 -9.30 2.36
CA ALA A 100 0.20 -9.43 3.50
C ALA A 100 0.40 -8.37 4.57
N TYR A 101 1.64 -7.88 4.73
CA TYR A 101 1.94 -6.90 5.78
C TYR A 101 2.03 -5.47 5.30
N ASN A 102 2.27 -5.24 4.02
CA ASN A 102 2.52 -3.91 3.48
C ASN A 102 1.63 -3.59 2.29
N GLN A 103 0.44 -4.14 2.25
CA GLN A 103 -0.45 -3.91 1.13
C GLN A 103 -1.05 -2.52 1.14
N PRO A 104 -1.32 -1.96 -0.04
CA PRO A 104 -0.90 -2.48 -1.35
C PRO A 104 0.57 -2.18 -1.62
N VAL A 105 1.24 -3.09 -2.29
CA VAL A 105 2.64 -2.87 -2.69
C VAL A 105 2.75 -3.01 -4.21
N SER A 106 3.63 -2.23 -4.80
CA SER A 106 3.87 -2.27 -6.23
C SER A 106 4.83 -3.39 -6.59
N ARG A 107 4.82 -3.76 -7.88
CA ARG A 107 5.80 -4.71 -8.39
C ARG A 107 7.22 -4.19 -8.21
N SER A 108 7.46 -2.91 -8.48
CA SER A 108 8.80 -2.36 -8.36
C SER A 108 9.29 -2.37 -6.93
N PHE A 109 8.42 -2.15 -5.95
CA PHE A 109 8.78 -2.24 -4.54
C PHE A 109 9.23 -3.66 -4.19
N ILE A 110 8.47 -4.67 -4.63
CA ILE A 110 8.80 -6.06 -4.36
C ILE A 110 10.12 -6.44 -5.04
N GLU A 111 10.36 -5.96 -6.25
CA GLU A 111 11.61 -6.20 -6.94
C GLU A 111 12.79 -5.60 -6.21
N GLN A 112 12.63 -4.42 -5.61
CA GLN A 112 13.69 -3.81 -4.79
C GLN A 112 14.03 -4.66 -3.58
N VAL A 113 13.03 -5.28 -2.98
CA VAL A 113 13.23 -6.11 -1.79
C VAL A 113 13.84 -7.46 -2.17
N ARG A 114 13.39 -8.06 -3.27
CA ARG A 114 13.75 -9.42 -3.65
C ARG A 114 14.88 -9.49 -4.67
N GLY A 115 15.09 -8.42 -5.42
CA GLY A 115 15.99 -8.43 -6.57
C GLY A 115 15.22 -8.57 -7.86
N VAL A 116 15.92 -8.94 -8.93
CA VAL A 116 15.38 -8.80 -10.29
C VAL A 116 14.34 -9.84 -10.67
N ASP A 117 14.25 -10.95 -9.97
CA ASP A 117 13.44 -12.07 -10.42
C ASP A 117 12.02 -12.10 -9.85
N SER A 118 11.64 -11.09 -9.09
CA SER A 118 10.35 -11.12 -8.41
C SER A 118 9.18 -10.70 -9.28
N SER A 119 9.42 -10.09 -10.45
CA SER A 119 8.30 -9.56 -11.24
C SER A 119 7.33 -10.63 -11.71
N SER A 120 7.84 -11.78 -12.17
CA SER A 120 6.96 -12.87 -12.58
C SER A 120 6.23 -13.49 -11.39
N THR A 121 6.86 -13.55 -10.24
CA THR A 121 6.24 -14.04 -9.02
C THR A 121 5.12 -13.10 -8.59
N VAL A 122 5.35 -11.80 -8.66
CA VAL A 122 4.33 -10.81 -8.32
C VAL A 122 3.13 -10.93 -9.26
N GLN A 123 3.37 -11.10 -10.55
CA GLN A 123 2.27 -11.28 -11.51
C GLN A 123 1.45 -12.51 -11.17
N THR A 124 2.09 -13.60 -10.79
CA THR A 124 1.39 -14.82 -10.39
C THR A 124 0.49 -14.57 -9.18
N LEU A 125 0.98 -13.85 -8.18
CA LEU A 125 0.21 -13.57 -6.98
C LEU A 125 -0.92 -12.56 -7.21
N VAL A 126 -0.69 -11.58 -8.06
CA VAL A 126 -1.65 -10.50 -8.28
C VAL A 126 -2.74 -10.90 -9.27
N GLN A 127 -2.40 -11.65 -10.32
CA GLN A 127 -3.35 -12.01 -11.37
C GLN A 127 -4.23 -13.20 -11.01
N LYS A 128 -3.84 -13.97 -10.05
CA LYS A 128 -4.62 -15.10 -9.58
C LYS A 128 -5.44 -14.74 -8.37
#